data_9e2beea25d617e343c887e1ec0253725
#
_entry.id   9e2beea25d617e343c887e1ec0253725
#
_cell.length_a   1.000
_cell.length_b   1.000
_cell.length_c   1.000
_cell.angle_alpha   90.00
_cell.angle_beta   90.00
_cell.angle_gamma   90.00
#
_symmetry.space_group_name_H-M   'P 1'
#
loop_
_entity.id
_entity.type
_entity.pdbx_description
1 polymer ?
#
loop_
_entity_poly.entity_id
_entity_poly.type
_entity_poly.pdbx_seq_one_letter_code
_entity_poly.pdbx_strand_id
1 'polypeptide(L)'
;MRKIILVFVCLGLSLGAFAQNYKWQRTAIDGSRTGVVSPSADNVKEALGEVKGKKYYAPSGKVYKGTTAEVAKLIIDAQSEMAAVKKVIGYSPAVMEKYGPESELSNFTVDVIMDRVGKEMGKKIDVGISNFGGIRVDMPKGDIIVDDIMSMFPFKNNIVYVEVKGSRLREVLEGMAAKRVEVIGGMKIVVENRKLVSVTIGGEPLQDDKIYTMATITFLLHGGDRLYLGEGMETVKELEVSIYDAMSEYIIAETAAGRPITGKKDGRVVIKK
;
A
#
# COMPACT_ATOMS: atom_id res chain seq x y z
N MET A 1 -64.57 52.18 18.24
CA MET A 1 -63.87 50.96 17.74
C MET A 1 -62.37 51.26 17.59
N ARG A 2 -61.55 50.88 18.58
CA ARG A 2 -60.12 51.07 18.57
C ARG A 2 -59.45 49.79 18.01
N LYS A 3 -58.80 49.89 16.89
CA LYS A 3 -58.00 48.82 16.34
C LYS A 3 -56.60 48.78 17.06
N ILE A 4 -56.34 47.71 17.79
CA ILE A 4 -55.09 47.44 18.42
C ILE A 4 -54.19 46.74 17.34
N ILE A 5 -53.14 47.39 16.94
CA ILE A 5 -52.12 46.80 16.06
C ILE A 5 -51.07 46.13 16.96
N LEU A 6 -51.04 44.79 16.91
CA LEU A 6 -49.99 44.00 17.59
C LEU A 6 -48.75 43.98 16.71
N VAL A 7 -47.70 44.66 17.14
CA VAL A 7 -46.40 44.58 16.49
C VAL A 7 -45.63 43.40 17.12
N PHE A 8 -45.50 42.32 16.36
CA PHE A 8 -44.59 41.23 16.73
C PHE A 8 -43.15 41.65 16.46
N VAL A 9 -42.42 41.94 17.52
CA VAL A 9 -40.94 42.09 17.46
C VAL A 9 -40.36 40.69 17.48
N CYS A 10 -39.96 40.17 16.32
CA CYS A 10 -39.13 38.99 16.22
C CYS A 10 -37.72 39.34 16.67
N LEU A 11 -37.39 39.05 17.94
CA LEU A 11 -36.02 39.01 18.38
C LEU A 11 -35.32 37.80 17.73
N GLY A 12 -34.65 38.04 16.63
CA GLY A 12 -33.74 37.07 16.03
C GLY A 12 -32.54 36.87 16.95
N LEU A 13 -32.57 35.83 17.77
CA LEU A 13 -31.35 35.31 18.41
C LEU A 13 -30.46 34.72 17.29
N SER A 14 -29.58 35.53 16.74
CA SER A 14 -28.45 35.06 15.96
C SER A 14 -27.51 34.31 16.92
N LEU A 15 -27.72 33.00 17.03
CA LEU A 15 -26.66 32.09 17.52
C LEU A 15 -25.47 32.25 16.59
N GLY A 16 -24.54 33.09 16.99
CA GLY A 16 -23.23 33.18 16.31
C GLY A 16 -22.59 31.80 16.35
N ALA A 17 -22.68 31.09 15.24
CA ALA A 17 -21.85 29.92 15.03
C ALA A 17 -20.41 30.43 15.03
N PHE A 18 -19.72 30.26 16.14
CA PHE A 18 -18.27 30.38 16.18
C PHE A 18 -17.72 29.27 15.30
N ALA A 19 -17.54 29.54 14.00
CA ALA A 19 -16.77 28.71 13.12
C ALA A 19 -15.32 28.75 13.68
N GLN A 20 -14.95 27.72 14.43
CA GLN A 20 -13.55 27.51 14.77
C GLN A 20 -12.80 27.35 13.45
N ASN A 21 -11.97 28.35 13.13
CA ASN A 21 -11.07 28.28 11.99
C ASN A 21 -10.00 27.23 12.30
N TYR A 22 -10.26 25.97 11.93
CA TYR A 22 -9.26 24.92 11.96
C TYR A 22 -8.24 25.19 10.86
N LYS A 23 -7.02 25.53 11.23
CA LYS A 23 -5.88 25.52 10.33
C LYS A 23 -5.39 24.07 10.23
N TRP A 24 -5.67 23.42 9.11
CA TRP A 24 -5.09 22.12 8.82
C TRP A 24 -3.58 22.26 8.67
N GLN A 25 -2.85 21.67 9.59
CA GLN A 25 -1.40 21.59 9.52
C GLN A 25 -1.05 20.17 9.08
N ARG A 26 -0.40 20.06 7.93
CA ARG A 26 0.09 18.77 7.45
C ARG A 26 1.30 18.41 8.30
N THR A 27 1.10 17.52 9.27
CA THR A 27 2.18 16.92 10.04
C THR A 27 2.50 15.59 9.38
N ALA A 28 3.74 15.40 8.95
CA ALA A 28 4.22 14.07 8.60
C ALA A 28 4.23 13.27 9.91
N ILE A 29 3.35 12.27 10.00
CA ILE A 29 3.43 11.29 11.07
C ILE A 29 4.58 10.39 10.68
N ASP A 30 5.69 10.51 11.38
CA ASP A 30 6.78 9.55 11.31
C ASP A 30 6.22 8.20 11.78
N GLY A 31 6.13 7.24 10.86
CA GLY A 31 5.73 5.86 11.15
C GLY A 31 6.77 5.10 11.97
N SER A 32 7.89 5.73 12.32
CA SER A 32 8.85 5.15 13.23
C SER A 32 8.16 4.89 14.57
N ARG A 33 8.20 3.65 15.01
CA ARG A 33 7.66 3.24 16.31
C ARG A 33 8.44 3.96 17.39
N THR A 34 7.83 4.95 18.04
CA THR A 34 8.43 5.86 19.03
C THR A 34 8.79 5.17 20.36
N GLY A 35 9.51 4.05 20.33
CA GLY A 35 9.96 3.34 21.54
C GLY A 35 8.81 2.77 22.40
N VAL A 36 7.57 2.85 21.94
CA VAL A 36 6.43 2.21 22.58
C VAL A 36 6.46 0.73 22.19
N VAL A 37 6.46 -0.13 23.18
CA VAL A 37 6.34 -1.57 22.98
C VAL A 37 5.02 -1.84 22.23
N SER A 38 5.11 -2.42 21.04
CA SER A 38 3.92 -2.79 20.29
C SER A 38 3.12 -3.82 21.08
N PRO A 39 1.81 -3.61 21.29
CA PRO A 39 1.01 -4.60 21.98
C PRO A 39 0.96 -5.91 21.19
N SER A 40 1.14 -7.01 21.94
CA SER A 40 0.97 -8.39 21.47
C SER A 40 0.07 -9.15 22.45
N ALA A 41 -0.30 -10.38 22.14
CA ALA A 41 -1.09 -11.20 23.06
C ALA A 41 -0.39 -11.39 24.42
N ASP A 42 0.94 -11.42 24.44
CA ASP A 42 1.75 -11.75 25.61
C ASP A 42 2.15 -10.54 26.45
N ASN A 43 2.08 -9.32 25.90
CA ASN A 43 2.55 -8.08 26.56
C ASN A 43 1.45 -7.03 26.74
N VAL A 44 0.20 -7.38 26.65
CA VAL A 44 -0.94 -6.43 26.67
C VAL A 44 -0.90 -5.51 27.88
N LYS A 45 -0.64 -6.05 29.06
CA LYS A 45 -0.58 -5.26 30.30
C LYS A 45 0.58 -4.27 30.30
N GLU A 46 1.74 -4.66 29.79
CA GLU A 46 2.92 -3.80 29.70
C GLU A 46 2.73 -2.69 28.67
N ALA A 47 2.22 -3.04 27.49
CA ALA A 47 2.08 -2.12 26.37
C ALA A 47 0.85 -1.21 26.47
N LEU A 48 -0.27 -1.71 26.97
CA LEU A 48 -1.56 -1.00 27.02
C LEU A 48 -2.08 -0.73 28.44
N GLY A 49 -1.46 -1.29 29.47
CA GLY A 49 -1.98 -1.19 30.83
C GLY A 49 -3.12 -2.15 31.11
N GLU A 50 -3.92 -1.84 32.14
CA GLU A 50 -5.01 -2.71 32.59
C GLU A 50 -6.26 -1.91 32.99
N VAL A 51 -7.44 -2.52 32.81
CA VAL A 51 -8.69 -1.97 33.31
C VAL A 51 -9.16 -2.80 34.50
N LYS A 52 -9.35 -2.15 35.65
CA LYS A 52 -9.92 -2.75 36.88
C LYS A 52 -11.20 -2.01 37.26
N GLY A 53 -12.33 -2.68 37.17
CA GLY A 53 -13.64 -2.09 37.35
C GLY A 53 -13.88 -0.94 36.37
N LYS A 54 -14.09 0.28 36.86
CA LYS A 54 -14.32 1.49 36.03
C LYS A 54 -13.07 2.38 35.90
N LYS A 55 -11.88 1.84 36.14
CA LYS A 55 -10.63 2.60 36.07
C LYS A 55 -9.66 1.94 35.12
N TYR A 56 -9.04 2.75 34.26
CA TYR A 56 -7.93 2.36 33.40
C TYR A 56 -6.61 2.83 34.00
N TYR A 57 -5.68 1.93 34.19
CA TYR A 57 -4.31 2.13 34.64
C TYR A 57 -3.38 2.07 33.43
N ALA A 58 -2.96 3.23 32.95
CA ALA A 58 -2.08 3.34 31.79
C ALA A 58 -0.63 2.91 32.14
N PRO A 59 0.16 2.46 31.13
CA PRO A 59 1.59 2.14 31.34
C PRO A 59 2.40 3.30 31.90
N SER A 60 1.98 4.54 31.63
CA SER A 60 2.59 5.76 32.20
C SER A 60 2.34 5.98 33.69
N GLY A 61 1.61 5.10 34.37
CA GLY A 61 1.18 5.24 35.76
C GLY A 61 -0.04 6.15 35.96
N LYS A 62 -0.56 6.78 34.93
CA LYS A 62 -1.78 7.61 35.00
C LYS A 62 -3.02 6.73 35.13
N VAL A 63 -4.02 7.25 35.88
CA VAL A 63 -5.29 6.55 36.07
C VAL A 63 -6.43 7.37 35.45
N TYR A 64 -7.23 6.73 34.62
CA TYR A 64 -8.36 7.35 33.92
C TYR A 64 -9.68 6.66 34.32
N LYS A 65 -10.79 7.39 34.13
CA LYS A 65 -12.17 6.92 34.37
C LYS A 65 -13.07 7.32 33.20
N GLY A 66 -14.33 6.87 33.23
CA GLY A 66 -15.34 7.20 32.23
C GLY A 66 -14.97 6.66 30.85
N THR A 67 -15.29 7.41 29.80
CA THR A 67 -15.12 6.98 28.40
C THR A 67 -13.69 6.52 28.08
N THR A 68 -12.66 7.13 28.66
CA THR A 68 -11.27 6.67 28.45
C THR A 68 -11.07 5.25 28.94
N ALA A 69 -11.63 4.89 30.10
CA ALA A 69 -11.52 3.54 30.63
C ALA A 69 -12.37 2.53 29.81
N GLU A 70 -13.50 2.96 29.30
CA GLU A 70 -14.36 2.14 28.42
C GLU A 70 -13.66 1.84 27.09
N VAL A 71 -13.10 2.85 26.44
CA VAL A 71 -12.33 2.68 25.19
C VAL A 71 -11.08 1.83 25.41
N ALA A 72 -10.33 2.09 26.50
CA ALA A 72 -9.17 1.27 26.84
C ALA A 72 -9.55 -0.20 27.04
N LYS A 73 -10.69 -0.48 27.68
CA LYS A 73 -11.17 -1.85 27.85
C LYS A 73 -11.43 -2.53 26.50
N LEU A 74 -12.13 -1.86 25.57
CA LEU A 74 -12.38 -2.40 24.22
C LEU A 74 -11.08 -2.74 23.50
N ILE A 75 -10.10 -1.83 23.54
CA ILE A 75 -8.79 -2.04 22.90
C ILE A 75 -8.04 -3.19 23.53
N ILE A 76 -8.03 -3.29 24.87
CA ILE A 76 -7.33 -4.36 25.60
C ILE A 76 -7.99 -5.71 25.34
N ASP A 77 -9.32 -5.78 25.40
CA ASP A 77 -10.07 -7.03 25.16
C ASP A 77 -9.87 -7.56 23.73
N ALA A 78 -9.74 -6.66 22.75
CA ALA A 78 -9.52 -7.04 21.35
C ALA A 78 -8.10 -7.59 21.07
N GLN A 79 -7.12 -7.42 21.98
CA GLN A 79 -5.73 -7.81 21.70
C GLN A 79 -5.55 -9.32 21.50
N SER A 80 -6.32 -10.15 22.20
CA SER A 80 -6.28 -11.61 22.03
C SER A 80 -6.75 -12.04 20.62
N GLU A 81 -7.75 -11.35 20.06
CA GLU A 81 -8.25 -11.61 18.72
C GLU A 81 -7.27 -11.10 17.65
N MET A 82 -6.48 -10.09 17.98
CA MET A 82 -5.46 -9.52 17.09
C MET A 82 -4.13 -10.30 17.10
N ALA A 83 -3.97 -11.34 17.90
CA ALA A 83 -2.72 -12.09 18.00
C ALA A 83 -2.26 -12.63 16.62
N ALA A 84 -3.19 -13.09 15.78
CA ALA A 84 -2.90 -13.62 14.46
C ALA A 84 -2.27 -12.58 13.53
N VAL A 85 -2.78 -11.32 13.55
CA VAL A 85 -2.26 -10.24 12.69
C VAL A 85 -0.96 -9.62 13.22
N LYS A 86 -0.64 -9.84 14.49
CA LYS A 86 0.61 -9.39 15.12
C LYS A 86 1.74 -10.42 15.05
N LYS A 87 1.48 -11.58 14.44
CA LYS A 87 2.51 -12.59 14.22
C LYS A 87 3.65 -12.02 13.37
N VAL A 88 4.88 -12.16 13.85
CA VAL A 88 6.10 -11.85 13.07
C VAL A 88 6.24 -12.87 11.96
N ILE A 89 6.40 -12.40 10.74
CA ILE A 89 6.54 -13.22 9.52
C ILE A 89 7.86 -12.98 8.79
N GLY A 90 8.60 -11.92 9.17
CA GLY A 90 9.87 -11.59 8.54
C GLY A 90 10.64 -10.50 9.28
N TYR A 91 11.76 -10.09 8.67
CA TYR A 91 12.61 -9.03 9.18
C TYR A 91 13.17 -8.20 8.04
N SER A 92 13.11 -6.87 8.15
CA SER A 92 13.75 -5.94 7.23
C SER A 92 14.86 -5.15 7.94
N PRO A 93 16.09 -5.12 7.43
CA PRO A 93 17.21 -4.40 8.05
C PRO A 93 17.10 -2.88 7.91
N ALA A 94 16.25 -2.39 7.02
CA ALA A 94 16.03 -0.97 6.76
C ALA A 94 14.56 -0.68 6.43
N VAL A 95 14.16 0.58 6.58
CA VAL A 95 12.89 1.04 6.02
C VAL A 95 12.99 1.01 4.50
N MET A 96 11.97 0.45 3.82
CA MET A 96 11.83 0.61 2.38
C MET A 96 10.65 1.54 2.11
N GLU A 97 10.94 2.73 1.60
CA GLU A 97 9.93 3.74 1.31
C GLU A 97 9.33 3.56 -0.07
N LYS A 98 8.08 3.98 -0.21
CA LYS A 98 7.38 4.06 -1.49
C LYS A 98 7.44 5.47 -2.05
N TYR A 99 8.12 5.66 -3.17
CA TYR A 99 8.10 6.90 -3.95
C TYR A 99 8.35 6.63 -5.43
N GLY A 100 7.85 7.54 -6.27
CA GLY A 100 8.10 7.48 -7.71
C GLY A 100 9.32 8.29 -8.14
N PRO A 101 9.91 7.99 -9.30
CA PRO A 101 9.45 7.00 -10.27
C PRO A 101 9.91 5.57 -10.00
N GLU A 102 10.78 5.38 -9.02
CA GLU A 102 11.36 4.10 -8.62
C GLU A 102 11.78 4.16 -7.15
N SER A 103 11.48 3.13 -6.38
CA SER A 103 11.93 2.96 -5.00
C SER A 103 12.26 1.49 -4.71
N GLU A 104 12.95 1.24 -3.59
CA GLU A 104 13.25 -0.11 -3.14
C GLU A 104 11.97 -0.93 -2.97
N LEU A 105 10.95 -0.34 -2.34
CA LEU A 105 9.68 -1.02 -2.07
C LEU A 105 8.88 -1.27 -3.34
N SER A 106 8.84 -0.32 -4.28
CA SER A 106 8.13 -0.52 -5.54
C SER A 106 8.75 -1.62 -6.38
N ASN A 107 10.09 -1.66 -6.45
CA ASN A 107 10.80 -2.71 -7.16
C ASN A 107 10.57 -4.08 -6.51
N PHE A 108 10.73 -4.16 -5.18
CA PHE A 108 10.45 -5.37 -4.41
C PHE A 108 9.03 -5.88 -4.66
N THR A 109 8.02 -4.99 -4.62
CA THR A 109 6.61 -5.38 -4.82
C THR A 109 6.39 -6.03 -6.17
N VAL A 110 6.81 -5.40 -7.25
CA VAL A 110 6.56 -5.95 -8.60
C VAL A 110 7.39 -7.19 -8.89
N ASP A 111 8.61 -7.26 -8.36
CA ASP A 111 9.48 -8.43 -8.53
C ASP A 111 8.88 -9.67 -7.82
N VAL A 112 8.27 -9.49 -6.63
CA VAL A 112 7.53 -10.57 -5.93
C VAL A 112 6.28 -10.98 -6.72
N ILE A 113 5.53 -10.03 -7.28
CA ILE A 113 4.38 -10.34 -8.14
C ILE A 113 4.83 -11.18 -9.35
N MET A 114 5.91 -10.77 -10.02
CA MET A 114 6.46 -11.50 -11.16
C MET A 114 6.93 -12.91 -10.79
N ASP A 115 7.63 -13.07 -9.67
CA ASP A 115 8.07 -14.37 -9.16
C ASP A 115 6.88 -15.29 -8.86
N ARG A 116 5.85 -14.78 -8.18
CA ARG A 116 4.67 -15.56 -7.83
C ARG A 116 3.86 -15.99 -9.05
N VAL A 117 3.66 -15.07 -10.01
CA VAL A 117 3.01 -15.40 -11.29
C VAL A 117 3.86 -16.43 -12.05
N GLY A 118 5.17 -16.27 -12.07
CA GLY A 118 6.09 -17.19 -12.72
C GLY A 118 6.03 -18.60 -12.14
N LYS A 119 5.97 -18.75 -10.83
CA LYS A 119 5.79 -20.02 -10.12
C LYS A 119 4.46 -20.69 -10.49
N GLU A 120 3.37 -19.93 -10.52
CA GLU A 120 2.04 -20.43 -10.88
C GLU A 120 1.94 -20.91 -12.33
N MET A 121 2.63 -20.18 -13.22
CA MET A 121 2.64 -20.49 -14.65
C MET A 121 3.75 -21.46 -15.08
N GLY A 122 4.66 -21.84 -14.18
CA GLY A 122 5.79 -22.73 -14.47
C GLY A 122 6.79 -22.14 -15.48
N LYS A 123 6.86 -20.80 -15.61
CA LYS A 123 7.77 -20.11 -16.55
C LYS A 123 8.19 -18.74 -16.03
N LYS A 124 9.35 -18.25 -16.51
CA LYS A 124 9.81 -16.91 -16.20
C LYS A 124 8.88 -15.87 -16.83
N ILE A 125 8.58 -14.81 -16.08
CA ILE A 125 7.82 -13.65 -16.56
C ILE A 125 8.81 -12.59 -17.06
N ASP A 126 8.54 -12.06 -18.26
CA ASP A 126 9.42 -11.08 -18.90
C ASP A 126 9.33 -9.72 -18.24
N VAL A 127 8.09 -9.25 -17.96
CA VAL A 127 7.84 -7.90 -17.43
C VAL A 127 6.76 -7.91 -16.36
N GLY A 128 6.75 -6.88 -15.51
CA GLY A 128 5.71 -6.64 -14.53
C GLY A 128 5.24 -5.19 -14.56
N ILE A 129 3.95 -4.97 -14.34
CA ILE A 129 3.36 -3.64 -14.13
C ILE A 129 2.45 -3.67 -12.91
N SER A 130 2.73 -2.81 -11.94
CA SER A 130 1.89 -2.56 -10.78
C SER A 130 1.72 -1.05 -10.60
N ASN A 131 1.12 -0.59 -9.50
CA ASN A 131 0.91 0.83 -9.28
C ASN A 131 1.35 1.29 -7.89
N PHE A 132 1.84 2.53 -7.81
CA PHE A 132 2.21 3.15 -6.54
C PHE A 132 1.01 3.32 -5.61
N GLY A 133 -0.19 3.54 -6.16
CA GLY A 133 -1.42 3.69 -5.39
C GLY A 133 -1.82 2.44 -4.63
N GLY A 134 -1.46 1.27 -5.12
CA GLY A 134 -1.72 -0.03 -4.50
C GLY A 134 -0.89 -0.29 -3.25
N ILE A 135 0.30 0.30 -3.14
CA ILE A 135 1.18 0.22 -1.96
C ILE A 135 0.78 1.34 -1.00
N ARG A 136 0.21 1.03 0.17
CA ARG A 136 -0.40 2.04 1.06
C ARG A 136 0.50 2.56 2.15
N VAL A 137 1.41 1.75 2.66
CA VAL A 137 2.37 2.09 3.71
C VAL A 137 3.76 1.59 3.33
N ASP A 138 4.79 2.15 3.93
CA ASP A 138 6.17 1.74 3.74
C ASP A 138 6.46 0.44 4.51
N MET A 139 7.48 -0.31 4.07
CA MET A 139 7.97 -1.48 4.80
C MET A 139 8.73 -1.01 6.04
N PRO A 140 8.38 -1.44 7.24
CA PRO A 140 9.10 -1.01 8.46
C PRO A 140 10.49 -1.62 8.52
N LYS A 141 11.40 -0.95 9.23
CA LYS A 141 12.65 -1.55 9.71
C LYS A 141 12.36 -2.42 10.93
N GLY A 142 12.98 -3.57 11.02
CA GLY A 142 12.81 -4.53 12.13
C GLY A 142 11.88 -5.68 11.74
N ASP A 143 11.21 -6.22 12.75
CA ASP A 143 10.24 -7.30 12.56
C ASP A 143 9.08 -6.84 11.66
N ILE A 144 8.75 -7.68 10.71
CA ILE A 144 7.59 -7.53 9.83
C ILE A 144 6.49 -8.41 10.37
N ILE A 145 5.35 -7.83 10.68
CA ILE A 145 4.17 -8.57 11.15
C ILE A 145 3.11 -8.68 10.04
N VAL A 146 2.17 -9.59 10.22
CA VAL A 146 1.05 -9.80 9.27
C VAL A 146 0.30 -8.50 8.99
N ASP A 147 0.05 -7.67 10.04
CA ASP A 147 -0.65 -6.39 9.91
C ASP A 147 0.10 -5.37 9.03
N ASP A 148 1.43 -5.38 9.02
CA ASP A 148 2.21 -4.50 8.14
C ASP A 148 1.88 -4.79 6.66
N ILE A 149 1.75 -6.06 6.28
CA ILE A 149 1.44 -6.46 4.90
C ILE A 149 -0.04 -6.26 4.59
N MET A 150 -0.96 -6.52 5.55
CA MET A 150 -2.38 -6.19 5.40
C MET A 150 -2.59 -4.69 5.19
N SER A 151 -1.90 -3.86 5.97
CA SER A 151 -1.94 -2.39 5.83
C SER A 151 -1.29 -1.90 4.53
N MET A 152 -0.26 -2.60 4.03
CA MET A 152 0.41 -2.26 2.79
C MET A 152 -0.45 -2.58 1.56
N PHE A 153 -1.17 -3.71 1.58
CA PHE A 153 -2.02 -4.17 0.48
C PHE A 153 -3.47 -4.44 0.93
N PRO A 154 -4.22 -3.40 1.36
CA PRO A 154 -5.56 -3.59 1.92
C PRO A 154 -6.61 -3.94 0.86
N PHE A 155 -6.27 -3.83 -0.41
CA PHE A 155 -7.18 -4.14 -1.52
C PHE A 155 -7.06 -5.62 -1.90
N LYS A 156 -8.18 -6.26 -2.16
CA LYS A 156 -8.22 -7.66 -2.61
C LYS A 156 -7.96 -7.74 -4.13
N ASN A 157 -6.83 -7.17 -4.57
CA ASN A 157 -6.40 -7.29 -5.95
C ASN A 157 -5.70 -8.63 -6.15
N ASN A 158 -6.20 -9.45 -7.05
CA ASN A 158 -5.52 -10.65 -7.47
C ASN A 158 -4.39 -10.32 -8.44
N ILE A 159 -3.36 -11.15 -8.44
CA ILE A 159 -2.30 -11.11 -9.44
C ILE A 159 -2.78 -11.75 -10.75
N VAL A 160 -2.26 -11.26 -11.86
CA VAL A 160 -2.73 -11.63 -13.20
C VAL A 160 -1.55 -11.95 -14.10
N TYR A 161 -1.65 -13.06 -14.83
CA TYR A 161 -0.79 -13.38 -15.95
C TYR A 161 -1.40 -12.86 -17.26
N VAL A 162 -0.57 -12.24 -18.08
CA VAL A 162 -0.96 -11.70 -19.39
C VAL A 162 0.09 -12.06 -20.42
N GLU A 163 -0.33 -12.36 -21.66
CA GLU A 163 0.52 -12.35 -22.83
C GLU A 163 0.18 -11.11 -23.67
N VAL A 164 1.19 -10.32 -23.96
CA VAL A 164 1.04 -9.02 -24.62
C VAL A 164 2.00 -8.87 -25.79
N LYS A 165 1.49 -8.43 -26.94
CA LYS A 165 2.33 -8.09 -28.09
C LYS A 165 3.18 -6.86 -27.77
N GLY A 166 4.44 -6.84 -28.21
CA GLY A 166 5.36 -5.74 -27.91
C GLY A 166 4.87 -4.38 -28.36
N SER A 167 4.19 -4.31 -29.52
CA SER A 167 3.55 -3.07 -29.98
C SER A 167 2.51 -2.54 -28.96
N ARG A 168 1.68 -3.43 -28.40
CA ARG A 168 0.69 -3.05 -27.38
C ARG A 168 1.37 -2.66 -26.06
N LEU A 169 2.40 -3.38 -25.64
CA LEU A 169 3.20 -3.01 -24.46
C LEU A 169 3.83 -1.62 -24.63
N ARG A 170 4.33 -1.29 -25.81
CA ARG A 170 4.86 0.04 -26.15
C ARG A 170 3.81 1.13 -25.97
N GLU A 171 2.60 0.94 -26.50
CA GLU A 171 1.48 1.90 -26.32
C GLU A 171 1.16 2.15 -24.84
N VAL A 172 1.12 1.10 -24.04
CA VAL A 172 0.91 1.21 -22.59
C VAL A 172 2.02 2.05 -21.96
N LEU A 173 3.28 1.77 -22.28
CA LEU A 173 4.43 2.49 -21.71
C LEU A 173 4.50 3.95 -22.20
N GLU A 174 4.13 4.24 -23.44
CA GLU A 174 3.97 5.61 -23.97
C GLU A 174 2.88 6.37 -23.22
N GLY A 175 1.75 5.72 -22.96
CA GLY A 175 0.67 6.28 -22.13
C GLY A 175 1.13 6.60 -20.72
N MET A 176 1.94 5.73 -20.10
CA MET A 176 2.57 5.96 -18.80
C MET A 176 3.59 7.11 -18.86
N ALA A 177 4.46 7.15 -19.87
CA ALA A 177 5.47 8.20 -20.05
C ALA A 177 4.83 9.59 -20.17
N ALA A 178 3.71 9.68 -20.91
CA ALA A 178 2.99 10.94 -21.12
C ALA A 178 2.34 11.50 -19.83
N LYS A 179 2.05 10.66 -18.84
CA LYS A 179 1.34 11.03 -17.60
C LYS A 179 2.23 10.84 -16.38
N ARG A 180 2.34 9.60 -15.95
CA ARG A 180 3.12 9.15 -14.81
C ARG A 180 3.56 7.71 -15.05
N VAL A 181 4.85 7.45 -14.90
CA VAL A 181 5.37 6.09 -14.89
C VAL A 181 4.94 5.42 -13.59
N GLU A 182 4.23 4.31 -13.69
CA GLU A 182 3.88 3.44 -12.58
C GLU A 182 4.99 2.42 -12.30
N VAL A 183 4.75 1.49 -11.37
CA VAL A 183 5.72 0.49 -10.94
C VAL A 183 5.95 -0.52 -12.06
N ILE A 184 7.20 -0.70 -12.47
CA ILE A 184 7.59 -1.65 -13.51
C ILE A 184 8.66 -2.64 -13.02
N GLY A 185 8.65 -3.85 -13.58
CA GLY A 185 9.63 -4.91 -13.33
C GLY A 185 10.07 -5.60 -14.62
N GLY A 186 11.24 -6.22 -14.61
CA GLY A 186 11.78 -6.99 -15.74
C GLY A 186 12.22 -6.18 -16.96
N MET A 187 12.03 -4.86 -16.93
CA MET A 187 12.38 -3.96 -18.03
C MET A 187 13.06 -2.70 -17.53
N LYS A 188 13.75 -1.98 -18.43
CA LYS A 188 14.24 -0.62 -18.21
C LYS A 188 13.65 0.32 -19.22
N ILE A 189 13.22 1.51 -18.76
CA ILE A 189 12.67 2.55 -19.63
C ILE A 189 13.41 3.87 -19.44
N VAL A 190 13.53 4.61 -20.54
CA VAL A 190 13.99 6.00 -20.54
C VAL A 190 12.86 6.88 -21.05
N VAL A 191 12.49 7.87 -20.25
CA VAL A 191 11.47 8.87 -20.58
C VAL A 191 12.15 10.23 -20.62
N GLU A 192 11.92 10.98 -21.68
CA GLU A 192 12.42 12.35 -21.86
C GLU A 192 11.31 13.27 -22.33
N ASN A 193 11.14 14.41 -21.69
CA ASN A 193 10.08 15.36 -22.03
C ASN A 193 8.69 14.70 -22.15
N ARG A 194 8.37 13.75 -21.22
CA ARG A 194 7.12 12.98 -21.19
C ARG A 194 6.91 12.08 -22.41
N LYS A 195 7.97 11.70 -23.10
CA LYS A 195 7.96 10.75 -24.22
C LYS A 195 8.81 9.54 -23.87
N LEU A 196 8.35 8.37 -24.25
CA LEU A 196 9.12 7.13 -24.15
C LEU A 196 10.25 7.16 -25.18
N VAL A 197 11.49 7.12 -24.72
CA VAL A 197 12.69 7.16 -25.59
C VAL A 197 13.19 5.75 -25.89
N SER A 198 13.26 4.91 -24.88
CA SER A 198 13.71 3.53 -25.04
C SER A 198 13.09 2.60 -24.00
N VAL A 199 12.98 1.34 -24.42
CA VAL A 199 12.58 0.22 -23.56
C VAL A 199 13.52 -0.94 -23.83
N THR A 200 14.07 -1.55 -22.78
CA THR A 200 14.83 -2.79 -22.87
C THR A 200 14.24 -3.86 -21.94
N ILE A 201 14.12 -5.09 -22.44
CA ILE A 201 13.56 -6.23 -21.72
C ILE A 201 14.58 -7.37 -21.84
N GLY A 202 15.06 -7.87 -20.69
CA GLY A 202 16.12 -8.88 -20.67
C GLY A 202 17.45 -8.42 -21.29
N GLY A 203 17.67 -7.11 -21.35
CA GLY A 203 18.86 -6.50 -21.95
C GLY A 203 18.71 -6.15 -23.44
N GLU A 204 17.63 -6.60 -24.10
CA GLU A 204 17.38 -6.36 -25.52
C GLU A 204 16.30 -5.27 -25.73
N PRO A 205 16.37 -4.51 -26.82
CA PRO A 205 15.31 -3.57 -27.16
C PRO A 205 13.94 -4.25 -27.30
N LEU A 206 12.87 -3.56 -26.88
CA LEU A 206 11.50 -4.01 -27.07
C LEU A 206 11.20 -4.22 -28.56
N GLN A 207 10.74 -5.42 -28.92
CA GLN A 207 10.39 -5.83 -30.28
C GLN A 207 8.87 -5.85 -30.44
N ASP A 208 8.33 -5.08 -31.38
CA ASP A 208 6.90 -4.87 -31.53
C ASP A 208 6.12 -6.15 -31.89
N ASP A 209 6.72 -7.05 -32.65
CA ASP A 209 6.08 -8.30 -33.10
C ASP A 209 6.24 -9.48 -32.13
N LYS A 210 7.07 -9.33 -31.10
CA LYS A 210 7.28 -10.36 -30.09
C LYS A 210 6.17 -10.34 -29.07
N ILE A 211 5.75 -11.53 -28.61
CA ILE A 211 4.85 -11.69 -27.45
C ILE A 211 5.69 -11.77 -26.18
N TYR A 212 5.36 -10.95 -25.21
CA TYR A 212 5.96 -10.93 -23.87
C TYR A 212 4.98 -11.42 -22.82
N THR A 213 5.50 -12.12 -21.83
CA THR A 213 4.74 -12.49 -20.65
C THR A 213 4.78 -11.35 -19.64
N MET A 214 3.62 -10.97 -19.11
CA MET A 214 3.49 -9.87 -18.15
C MET A 214 2.74 -10.31 -16.89
N ALA A 215 3.26 -9.87 -15.74
CA ALA A 215 2.55 -9.95 -14.46
C ALA A 215 1.93 -8.58 -14.12
N THR A 216 0.68 -8.58 -13.71
CA THR A 216 -0.03 -7.38 -13.27
C THR A 216 -1.08 -7.72 -12.20
N ILE A 217 -2.01 -6.81 -11.94
CA ILE A 217 -3.07 -6.93 -10.94
C ILE A 217 -4.44 -6.62 -11.52
N THR A 218 -5.49 -7.21 -10.95
CA THR A 218 -6.88 -7.05 -11.43
C THR A 218 -7.31 -5.59 -11.51
N PHE A 219 -6.88 -4.73 -10.58
CA PHE A 219 -7.19 -3.30 -10.63
C PHE A 219 -6.73 -2.63 -11.94
N LEU A 220 -5.49 -2.90 -12.38
CA LEU A 220 -4.94 -2.32 -13.61
C LEU A 220 -5.50 -3.01 -14.86
N LEU A 221 -5.82 -4.30 -14.76
CA LEU A 221 -6.47 -5.03 -15.83
C LEU A 221 -7.80 -4.38 -16.22
N HIS A 222 -8.60 -3.97 -15.22
CA HIS A 222 -9.92 -3.36 -15.40
C HIS A 222 -9.90 -1.83 -15.53
N GLY A 223 -8.78 -1.23 -15.89
CA GLY A 223 -8.67 0.20 -16.18
C GLY A 223 -8.28 1.09 -15.03
N GLY A 224 -7.85 0.53 -13.91
CA GLY A 224 -7.27 1.30 -12.81
C GLY A 224 -6.10 2.16 -13.30
N ASP A 225 -5.94 3.34 -12.70
CA ASP A 225 -4.95 4.36 -13.09
C ASP A 225 -4.99 4.73 -14.60
N ARG A 226 -6.09 4.38 -15.29
CA ARG A 226 -6.33 4.57 -16.73
C ARG A 226 -5.35 3.81 -17.61
N LEU A 227 -4.89 2.64 -17.16
CA LEU A 227 -3.95 1.81 -17.93
C LEU A 227 -4.63 0.77 -18.83
N TYR A 228 -5.83 0.28 -18.45
CA TYR A 228 -6.62 -0.69 -19.23
C TYR A 228 -5.80 -1.88 -19.73
N LEU A 229 -5.02 -2.50 -18.83
CA LEU A 229 -4.09 -3.58 -19.18
C LEU A 229 -4.78 -4.88 -19.65
N GLY A 230 -6.11 -4.96 -19.59
CA GLY A 230 -6.87 -6.06 -20.18
C GLY A 230 -7.18 -5.89 -21.65
N GLU A 231 -7.06 -4.68 -22.20
CA GLU A 231 -7.41 -4.40 -23.59
C GLU A 231 -6.26 -4.73 -24.55
N GLY A 232 -6.57 -5.44 -25.65
CA GLY A 232 -5.60 -5.79 -26.68
C GLY A 232 -4.53 -6.78 -26.26
N MET A 233 -4.83 -7.64 -25.26
CA MET A 233 -3.96 -8.70 -24.81
C MET A 233 -4.24 -10.01 -25.57
N GLU A 234 -3.19 -10.81 -25.81
CA GLU A 234 -3.31 -12.12 -26.45
C GLU A 234 -3.91 -13.18 -25.51
N THR A 235 -3.49 -13.14 -24.25
CA THR A 235 -3.97 -14.05 -23.19
C THR A 235 -4.11 -13.27 -21.91
N VAL A 236 -5.18 -13.54 -21.13
CA VAL A 236 -5.37 -13.03 -19.78
C VAL A 236 -5.77 -14.18 -18.87
N LYS A 237 -5.08 -14.37 -17.76
CA LYS A 237 -5.41 -15.33 -16.72
C LYS A 237 -5.31 -14.68 -15.34
N GLU A 238 -6.44 -14.41 -14.72
CA GLU A 238 -6.50 -14.02 -13.32
C GLU A 238 -6.19 -15.23 -12.44
N LEU A 239 -5.34 -15.04 -11.43
CA LEU A 239 -4.99 -16.07 -10.47
C LEU A 239 -5.79 -15.87 -9.19
N GLU A 240 -6.13 -16.95 -8.48
CA GLU A 240 -6.82 -16.89 -7.19
C GLU A 240 -5.84 -16.61 -6.03
N VAL A 241 -4.92 -15.68 -6.27
CA VAL A 241 -3.87 -15.26 -5.32
C VAL A 241 -3.85 -13.73 -5.29
N SER A 242 -4.04 -13.16 -4.12
CA SER A 242 -3.95 -11.70 -3.95
C SER A 242 -2.49 -11.23 -3.85
N ILE A 243 -2.26 -9.91 -4.03
CA ILE A 243 -0.93 -9.32 -3.76
C ILE A 243 -0.53 -9.57 -2.31
N TYR A 244 -1.48 -9.46 -1.37
CA TYR A 244 -1.24 -9.73 0.04
C TYR A 244 -0.73 -11.16 0.27
N ASP A 245 -1.36 -12.15 -0.36
CA ASP A 245 -0.94 -13.56 -0.23
C ASP A 245 0.44 -13.76 -0.83
N ALA A 246 0.67 -13.27 -2.06
CA ALA A 246 1.97 -13.37 -2.74
C ALA A 246 3.11 -12.77 -1.91
N MET A 247 2.88 -11.58 -1.32
CA MET A 247 3.84 -10.90 -0.46
C MET A 247 4.10 -11.66 0.83
N SER A 248 3.03 -12.11 1.50
CA SER A 248 3.13 -12.84 2.77
C SER A 248 3.86 -14.17 2.58
N GLU A 249 3.51 -14.94 1.56
CA GLU A 249 4.17 -16.20 1.20
C GLU A 249 5.66 -16.00 0.91
N TYR A 250 6.00 -14.95 0.14
CA TYR A 250 7.39 -14.62 -0.18
C TYR A 250 8.19 -14.28 1.08
N ILE A 251 7.68 -13.40 1.93
CA ILE A 251 8.34 -12.98 3.17
C ILE A 251 8.56 -14.17 4.11
N ILE A 252 7.55 -15.02 4.29
CA ILE A 252 7.65 -16.23 5.11
C ILE A 252 8.71 -17.19 4.55
N ALA A 253 8.76 -17.39 3.23
CA ALA A 253 9.73 -18.28 2.59
C ALA A 253 11.16 -17.76 2.73
N GLU A 254 11.40 -16.45 2.52
CA GLU A 254 12.72 -15.84 2.70
C GLU A 254 13.17 -15.93 4.17
N THR A 255 12.26 -15.68 5.10
CA THR A 255 12.54 -15.78 6.54
C THR A 255 12.89 -17.22 6.95
N ALA A 256 12.15 -18.20 6.45
CA ALA A 256 12.45 -19.61 6.69
C ALA A 256 13.82 -20.03 6.13
N ALA A 257 14.27 -19.36 5.07
CA ALA A 257 15.59 -19.56 4.49
C ALA A 257 16.70 -18.71 5.17
N GLY A 258 16.39 -18.00 6.25
CA GLY A 258 17.33 -17.16 6.99
C GLY A 258 17.74 -15.88 6.26
N ARG A 259 16.96 -15.44 5.27
CA ARG A 259 17.26 -14.24 4.49
C ARG A 259 16.39 -13.06 4.93
N PRO A 260 16.98 -11.86 5.16
CA PRO A 260 16.23 -10.66 5.45
C PRO A 260 15.50 -10.16 4.20
N ILE A 261 14.42 -9.42 4.41
CA ILE A 261 13.64 -8.78 3.34
C ILE A 261 14.32 -7.48 2.94
N THR A 262 14.76 -7.41 1.68
CA THR A 262 15.43 -6.23 1.13
C THR A 262 14.93 -5.94 -0.28
N GLY A 263 14.85 -4.67 -0.62
CA GLY A 263 14.65 -4.18 -1.98
C GLY A 263 15.85 -3.35 -2.42
N LYS A 264 15.96 -3.12 -3.72
CA LYS A 264 16.99 -2.22 -4.27
C LYS A 264 16.45 -1.47 -5.48
N LYS A 265 16.94 -0.27 -5.68
CA LYS A 265 16.79 0.43 -6.96
C LYS A 265 17.88 -0.05 -7.91
N ASP A 266 17.51 -0.30 -9.14
CA ASP A 266 18.43 -0.76 -10.19
C ASP A 266 18.45 0.13 -11.44
N GLY A 267 17.78 1.30 -11.36
CA GLY A 267 17.70 2.26 -12.45
C GLY A 267 16.81 1.79 -13.59
N ARG A 268 15.76 1.02 -13.26
CA ARG A 268 14.78 0.56 -14.26
C ARG A 268 13.93 1.69 -14.85
N VAL A 269 13.84 2.84 -14.16
CA VAL A 269 13.15 4.05 -14.64
C VAL A 269 14.09 5.24 -14.65
N VAL A 270 14.39 5.77 -15.84
CA VAL A 270 15.19 6.98 -16.03
C VAL A 270 14.32 8.07 -16.63
N ILE A 271 14.12 9.17 -15.89
CA ILE A 271 13.37 10.34 -16.38
C ILE A 271 14.36 11.48 -16.62
N LYS A 272 14.44 11.92 -17.87
CA LYS A 272 15.20 13.11 -18.28
C LYS A 272 14.27 14.29 -18.49
N LYS A 273 14.73 15.46 -18.10
CA LYS A 273 14.03 16.74 -18.32
C LYS A 273 14.37 17.29 -19.69
#